data_a8c1f8314c787ebfc93fda4a27e93cdf
#
_entry.id   a8c1f8314c787ebfc93fda4a27e93cdf
#
_cell.length_a   1.000
_cell.length_b   1.000
_cell.length_c   1.000
_cell.angle_alpha   90.00
_cell.angle_beta   90.00
_cell.angle_gamma   90.00
#
_symmetry.space_group_name_H-M   'P 1'
#
loop_
_entity.id
_entity.type
_entity.pdbx_description
1 polymer ?
#
loop_
_entity_poly.entity_id
_entity_poly.type
_entity_poly.pdbx_seq_one_letter_code
_entity_poly.pdbx_strand_id
1 'polypeptide(L)'
;LVDSEMCIRDRIRGITTGKIKDYGVQDPFNMGACMAPAAADTIYQSLLDFEMKPEDFDQIITGDLGSVGQKLLFELLDENHKDIKKNHMDCGMQIFDAGSQDTHAGGSGCACSALMLSAVILPKIASGEWKKVLFVPTGALLSQVSANEGRTIPAIAHAVWLESGKEKK
;
A
#
# COMPACT_ATOMS: atom_id res chain seq x y z
N LEU A 1 18.41 33.30 -4.47
CA LEU A 1 18.96 31.97 -4.82
C LEU A 1 18.21 30.96 -3.98
N VAL A 2 17.09 30.46 -4.51
CA VAL A 2 16.42 29.30 -3.95
C VAL A 2 17.31 28.12 -4.29
N ASP A 3 17.82 27.47 -3.26
CA ASP A 3 18.80 26.41 -3.37
C ASP A 3 18.33 25.33 -4.32
N SER A 4 19.15 25.03 -5.30
CA SER A 4 18.93 23.98 -6.30
C SER A 4 18.75 22.59 -5.67
N GLU A 5 19.04 22.41 -4.39
CA GLU A 5 18.82 21.17 -3.63
C GLU A 5 17.35 20.83 -3.43
N MET A 6 16.45 21.81 -3.40
CA MET A 6 15.00 21.54 -3.28
C MET A 6 14.39 20.96 -4.56
N CYS A 7 15.04 21.13 -5.71
CA CYS A 7 14.62 20.58 -7.01
C CYS A 7 15.16 19.17 -7.29
N ILE A 8 16.04 18.63 -6.44
CA ILE A 8 16.75 17.36 -6.67
C ILE A 8 16.22 16.24 -5.76
N ARG A 9 15.29 16.56 -4.87
CA ARG A 9 14.66 15.57 -3.98
C ARG A 9 13.60 14.72 -4.70
N ASP A 10 13.16 13.73 -4.00
CA ASP A 10 12.21 12.72 -4.41
C ASP A 10 10.98 13.31 -5.12
N ARG A 11 10.48 12.62 -6.12
CA ARG A 11 9.42 13.11 -7.01
C ARG A 11 8.21 12.20 -6.95
N ILE A 12 7.03 12.81 -6.99
CA ILE A 12 5.79 12.10 -7.34
C ILE A 12 5.75 12.06 -8.87
N ARG A 13 5.81 10.86 -9.43
CA ARG A 13 5.78 10.63 -10.89
C ARG A 13 4.38 10.42 -11.41
N GLY A 14 3.53 9.82 -10.60
CA GLY A 14 2.16 9.54 -10.99
C GLY A 14 1.28 9.23 -9.79
N ILE A 15 -0.01 9.34 -10.00
CA ILE A 15 -1.03 9.02 -9.02
C ILE A 15 -2.13 8.25 -9.75
N THR A 16 -2.56 7.12 -9.18
CA THR A 16 -3.76 6.41 -9.61
C THR A 16 -4.82 6.54 -8.53
N THR A 17 -5.95 7.13 -8.89
CA THR A 17 -7.10 7.21 -8.00
C THR A 17 -7.85 5.88 -8.02
N GLY A 18 -7.99 5.25 -6.85
CA GLY A 18 -8.71 3.99 -6.72
C GLY A 18 -10.22 4.16 -6.75
N LYS A 19 -10.89 3.03 -6.90
CA LYS A 19 -12.35 2.91 -6.84
C LYS A 19 -12.77 2.26 -5.54
N ILE A 20 -13.95 2.64 -5.05
CA ILE A 20 -14.56 1.93 -3.93
C ILE A 20 -14.91 0.51 -4.38
N LYS A 21 -14.48 -0.47 -3.62
CA LYS A 21 -14.77 -1.90 -3.82
C LYS A 21 -15.54 -2.43 -2.63
N ASP A 22 -16.58 -3.20 -2.90
CA ASP A 22 -17.37 -3.90 -1.88
C ASP A 22 -17.49 -5.37 -2.28
N TYR A 23 -16.85 -6.24 -1.51
CA TYR A 23 -16.85 -7.69 -1.71
C TYR A 23 -17.72 -8.42 -0.69
N GLY A 24 -18.60 -7.70 -0.03
CA GLY A 24 -19.57 -8.30 0.89
C GLY A 24 -19.01 -8.65 2.27
N VAL A 25 -17.82 -8.19 2.62
CA VAL A 25 -17.24 -8.42 3.94
C VAL A 25 -18.02 -7.63 4.98
N GLN A 26 -18.48 -8.31 6.04
CA GLN A 26 -19.25 -7.73 7.13
C GLN A 26 -18.52 -7.76 8.47
N ASP A 27 -17.44 -8.59 8.57
CA ASP A 27 -16.67 -8.75 9.79
C ASP A 27 -15.72 -7.56 9.99
N PRO A 28 -15.96 -6.69 11.00
CA PRO A 28 -15.12 -5.53 11.27
C PRO A 28 -13.73 -5.90 11.81
N PHE A 29 -13.51 -7.15 12.20
CA PHE A 29 -12.21 -7.64 12.64
C PHE A 29 -11.36 -8.22 11.50
N ASN A 30 -11.92 -8.33 10.29
CA ASN A 30 -11.21 -8.81 9.10
C ASN A 30 -11.03 -7.70 8.04
N MET A 31 -10.40 -6.60 8.45
CA MET A 31 -10.14 -5.45 7.58
C MET A 31 -9.23 -5.78 6.40
N GLY A 32 -8.29 -6.71 6.58
CA GLY A 32 -7.41 -7.16 5.50
C GLY A 32 -8.18 -7.75 4.32
N ALA A 33 -9.18 -8.61 4.59
CA ALA A 33 -10.04 -9.16 3.55
C ALA A 33 -10.91 -8.09 2.87
N CYS A 34 -11.32 -7.08 3.61
CA CYS A 34 -12.09 -5.96 3.10
C CYS A 34 -11.25 -5.08 2.14
N MET A 35 -10.01 -4.76 2.51
CA MET A 35 -9.16 -3.80 1.77
C MET A 35 -8.36 -4.43 0.62
N ALA A 36 -8.05 -5.72 0.67
CA ALA A 36 -7.23 -6.39 -0.35
C ALA A 36 -7.77 -6.25 -1.78
N PRO A 37 -9.09 -6.36 -2.04
CA PRO A 37 -9.63 -6.16 -3.39
C PRO A 37 -9.45 -4.74 -3.94
N ALA A 38 -9.57 -3.73 -3.09
CA ALA A 38 -9.34 -2.34 -3.49
C ALA A 38 -7.86 -2.09 -3.80
N ALA A 39 -6.96 -2.66 -2.98
CA ALA A 39 -5.52 -2.59 -3.23
C ALA A 39 -5.13 -3.31 -4.53
N ALA A 40 -5.67 -4.51 -4.78
CA ALA A 40 -5.40 -5.28 -6.00
C ALA A 40 -5.84 -4.51 -7.27
N ASP A 41 -7.06 -3.98 -7.27
CA ASP A 41 -7.58 -3.19 -8.40
C ASP A 41 -6.70 -1.95 -8.66
N THR A 42 -6.32 -1.23 -7.60
CA THR A 42 -5.51 -0.02 -7.72
C THR A 42 -4.08 -0.32 -8.17
N ILE A 43 -3.44 -1.37 -7.64
CA ILE A 43 -2.11 -1.79 -8.09
C ILE A 43 -2.16 -2.20 -9.57
N TYR A 44 -3.11 -3.05 -9.94
CA TYR A 44 -3.29 -3.47 -11.33
C TYR A 44 -3.48 -2.29 -12.27
N GLN A 45 -4.38 -1.35 -11.91
CA GLN A 45 -4.63 -0.16 -12.71
C GLN A 45 -3.39 0.74 -12.79
N SER A 46 -2.64 0.90 -11.70
CA SER A 46 -1.39 1.69 -11.69
C SER A 46 -0.35 1.13 -12.66
N LEU A 47 -0.19 -0.20 -12.68
CA LEU A 47 0.74 -0.85 -13.59
C LEU A 47 0.36 -0.63 -15.07
N LEU A 48 -0.94 -0.57 -15.38
CA LEU A 48 -1.43 -0.25 -16.71
C LEU A 48 -1.25 1.23 -17.05
N ASP A 49 -1.67 2.14 -16.16
CA ASP A 49 -1.64 3.59 -16.38
C ASP A 49 -0.20 4.10 -16.57
N PHE A 50 0.75 3.51 -15.86
CA PHE A 50 2.17 3.88 -15.94
C PHE A 50 2.95 3.09 -16.97
N GLU A 51 2.33 2.12 -17.65
CA GLU A 51 2.97 1.18 -18.58
C GLU A 51 4.17 0.46 -17.94
N MET A 52 4.03 0.11 -16.66
CA MET A 52 5.07 -0.48 -15.83
C MET A 52 4.76 -1.94 -15.48
N LYS A 53 5.80 -2.69 -15.19
CA LYS A 53 5.70 -4.05 -14.64
C LYS A 53 6.01 -4.03 -13.14
N PRO A 54 5.57 -5.04 -12.36
CA PRO A 54 5.94 -5.15 -10.96
C PRO A 54 7.45 -5.03 -10.70
N GLU A 55 8.27 -5.64 -11.57
CA GLU A 55 9.73 -5.68 -11.43
C GLU A 55 10.41 -4.31 -11.65
N ASP A 56 9.71 -3.34 -12.21
CA ASP A 56 10.23 -2.00 -12.43
C ASP A 56 10.24 -1.15 -11.16
N PHE A 57 9.55 -1.60 -10.11
CA PHE A 57 9.55 -0.99 -8.78
C PHE A 57 10.48 -1.75 -7.83
N ASP A 58 11.25 -1.02 -7.04
CA ASP A 58 12.05 -1.61 -5.95
C ASP A 58 11.12 -2.14 -4.85
N GLN A 59 10.01 -1.43 -4.59
CA GLN A 59 8.99 -1.84 -3.64
C GLN A 59 7.59 -1.43 -4.11
N ILE A 60 6.63 -2.31 -3.87
CA ILE A 60 5.19 -2.04 -3.93
C ILE A 60 4.67 -2.16 -2.50
N ILE A 61 4.19 -1.06 -1.93
CA ILE A 61 3.94 -0.97 -0.48
C ILE A 61 2.47 -0.70 -0.21
N THR A 62 1.83 -1.61 0.50
CA THR A 62 0.44 -1.45 0.95
C THR A 62 0.35 -0.86 2.37
N GLY A 63 -0.82 -0.37 2.74
CA GLY A 63 -1.08 0.32 4.01
C GLY A 63 -1.03 -0.59 5.22
N ASP A 64 -2.12 -1.28 5.48
CA ASP A 64 -2.28 -2.12 6.67
C ASP A 64 -3.18 -3.34 6.39
N LEU A 65 -2.87 -4.05 5.31
CA LEU A 65 -3.55 -5.29 4.93
C LEU A 65 -3.31 -6.42 5.94
N GLY A 66 -2.15 -6.42 6.57
CA GLY A 66 -1.70 -7.52 7.41
C GLY A 66 -1.49 -8.82 6.63
N SER A 67 -1.13 -9.88 7.34
CA SER A 67 -0.79 -11.17 6.71
C SER A 67 -1.97 -11.83 5.98
N VAL A 68 -3.20 -11.61 6.45
CA VAL A 68 -4.42 -12.14 5.82
C VAL A 68 -4.71 -11.39 4.52
N GLY A 69 -4.74 -10.07 4.57
CA GLY A 69 -5.01 -9.26 3.38
C GLY A 69 -3.89 -9.35 2.34
N GLN A 70 -2.62 -9.51 2.77
CA GLN A 70 -1.51 -9.75 1.86
C GLN A 70 -1.68 -11.03 1.03
N LYS A 71 -2.11 -12.13 1.66
CA LYS A 71 -2.35 -13.40 0.95
C LYS A 71 -3.45 -13.22 -0.11
N LEU A 72 -4.57 -12.61 0.28
CA LEU A 72 -5.66 -12.32 -0.64
C LEU A 72 -5.24 -11.38 -1.79
N LEU A 73 -4.43 -10.36 -1.48
CA LEU A 73 -3.86 -9.47 -2.49
C LEU A 73 -3.07 -10.24 -3.55
N PHE A 74 -2.22 -11.18 -3.11
CA PHE A 74 -1.42 -11.99 -4.03
C PHE A 74 -2.29 -12.88 -4.90
N GLU A 75 -3.31 -13.53 -4.35
CA GLU A 75 -4.26 -14.37 -5.11
C GLU A 75 -4.99 -13.54 -6.17
N LEU A 76 -5.51 -12.36 -5.80
CA LEU A 76 -6.23 -11.48 -6.73
C LEU A 76 -5.33 -10.93 -7.85
N LEU A 77 -4.06 -10.66 -7.57
CA LEU A 77 -3.12 -10.20 -8.59
C LEU A 77 -2.63 -11.34 -9.47
N ASP A 78 -2.47 -12.56 -8.94
CA ASP A 78 -2.12 -13.76 -9.71
C ASP A 78 -3.18 -14.07 -10.77
N GLU A 79 -4.47 -13.83 -10.51
CA GLU A 79 -5.56 -13.93 -11.50
C GLU A 79 -5.33 -13.05 -12.73
N ASN A 80 -4.65 -11.93 -12.55
CA ASN A 80 -4.29 -10.99 -13.61
C ASN A 80 -2.83 -11.15 -14.09
N HIS A 81 -2.17 -12.24 -13.75
CA HIS A 81 -0.77 -12.53 -14.10
C HIS A 81 0.20 -11.43 -13.63
N LYS A 82 -0.03 -10.86 -12.45
CA LYS A 82 0.83 -9.86 -11.80
C LYS A 82 1.40 -10.43 -10.50
N ASP A 83 2.66 -10.82 -10.52
CA ASP A 83 3.36 -11.28 -9.32
C ASP A 83 4.15 -10.13 -8.68
N ILE A 84 3.78 -9.78 -7.45
CA ILE A 84 4.45 -8.74 -6.66
C ILE A 84 5.16 -9.31 -5.42
N LYS A 85 5.14 -10.63 -5.22
CA LYS A 85 5.59 -11.29 -3.97
C LYS A 85 7.03 -10.97 -3.60
N LYS A 86 7.89 -10.72 -4.60
CA LYS A 86 9.33 -10.47 -4.40
C LYS A 86 9.64 -9.08 -3.87
N ASN A 87 8.82 -8.09 -4.18
CA ASN A 87 9.04 -6.69 -3.87
C ASN A 87 7.84 -6.03 -3.18
N HIS A 88 6.98 -6.84 -2.56
CA HIS A 88 5.86 -6.34 -1.78
C HIS A 88 6.23 -6.19 -0.30
N MET A 89 5.78 -5.10 0.29
CA MET A 89 5.83 -4.81 1.72
C MET A 89 4.47 -4.30 2.18
N ASP A 90 4.04 -4.68 3.37
CA ASP A 90 2.84 -4.14 4.00
C ASP A 90 3.22 -3.37 5.26
N CYS A 91 2.76 -2.13 5.40
CA CYS A 91 3.10 -1.27 6.54
C CYS A 91 2.63 -1.87 7.87
N GLY A 92 1.44 -2.49 7.89
CA GLY A 92 0.89 -3.10 9.10
C GLY A 92 1.70 -4.32 9.57
N MET A 93 2.39 -5.01 8.66
CA MET A 93 3.28 -6.11 9.00
C MET A 93 4.67 -5.65 9.45
N GLN A 94 5.07 -4.42 9.13
CA GLN A 94 6.40 -3.89 9.44
C GLN A 94 6.43 -3.05 10.73
N ILE A 95 5.30 -2.55 11.19
CA ILE A 95 5.25 -1.62 12.33
C ILE A 95 5.50 -2.31 13.67
N PHE A 96 5.29 -3.63 13.75
CA PHE A 96 5.51 -4.46 14.93
C PHE A 96 6.38 -5.68 14.60
N ASP A 97 7.08 -6.17 15.60
CA ASP A 97 7.80 -7.43 15.49
C ASP A 97 6.88 -8.61 15.80
N ALA A 98 6.42 -9.29 14.76
CA ALA A 98 5.55 -10.45 14.89
C ALA A 98 6.17 -11.64 15.65
N GLY A 99 7.50 -11.67 15.78
CA GLY A 99 8.20 -12.73 16.53
C GLY A 99 8.17 -12.55 18.04
N SER A 100 8.06 -11.31 18.52
CA SER A 100 8.09 -10.96 19.94
C SER A 100 6.81 -10.32 20.47
N GLN A 101 5.93 -9.88 19.57
CA GLN A 101 4.70 -9.17 19.89
C GLN A 101 3.49 -9.93 19.32
N ASP A 102 2.47 -10.15 20.13
CA ASP A 102 1.24 -10.79 19.71
C ASP A 102 0.34 -9.78 18.99
N THR A 103 0.60 -9.58 17.70
CA THR A 103 -0.16 -8.66 16.84
C THR A 103 -1.05 -9.37 15.83
N HIS A 104 -1.21 -10.70 15.98
CA HIS A 104 -1.99 -11.53 15.05
C HIS A 104 -1.60 -11.32 13.59
N ALA A 105 -2.47 -10.66 12.80
CA ALA A 105 -2.21 -10.42 11.37
C ALA A 105 -1.29 -9.21 11.10
N GLY A 106 -1.04 -8.37 12.08
CA GLY A 106 -0.21 -7.16 11.96
C GLY A 106 -0.85 -5.94 12.62
N GLY A 107 -0.15 -4.81 12.58
CA GLY A 107 -0.67 -3.53 13.06
C GLY A 107 -1.65 -2.89 12.09
N SER A 108 -2.59 -2.12 12.62
CA SER A 108 -3.58 -1.39 11.83
C SER A 108 -3.89 -0.03 12.46
N GLY A 109 -4.46 0.84 11.68
CA GLY A 109 -4.94 2.14 12.14
C GLY A 109 -4.70 3.27 11.14
N CYS A 110 -5.43 4.35 11.31
CA CYS A 110 -5.44 5.49 10.38
C CYS A 110 -4.08 6.17 10.19
N ALA A 111 -3.15 6.01 11.13
CA ALA A 111 -1.79 6.55 11.05
C ALA A 111 -0.75 5.55 10.54
N CYS A 112 -1.06 4.27 10.38
CA CYS A 112 -0.09 3.22 10.05
C CYS A 112 0.71 3.55 8.78
N SER A 113 0.03 3.78 7.68
CA SER A 113 0.67 4.14 6.40
C SER A 113 1.48 5.43 6.48
N ALA A 114 0.96 6.46 7.18
CA ALA A 114 1.63 7.75 7.30
C ALA A 114 2.92 7.66 8.15
N LEU A 115 2.89 6.88 9.22
CA LEU A 115 4.07 6.63 10.05
C LEU A 115 5.15 5.90 9.27
N MET A 116 4.78 4.82 8.56
CA MET A 116 5.72 4.08 7.73
C MET A 116 6.25 4.90 6.56
N LEU A 117 5.41 5.72 5.92
CA LEU A 117 5.84 6.64 4.88
C LEU A 117 6.93 7.58 5.41
N SER A 118 6.70 8.21 6.56
CA SER A 118 7.59 9.22 7.13
C SER A 118 8.87 8.62 7.71
N ALA A 119 8.74 7.50 8.44
CA ALA A 119 9.85 6.95 9.23
C ALA A 119 10.72 5.97 8.43
N VAL A 120 10.20 5.33 7.39
CA VAL A 120 10.90 4.26 6.66
C VAL A 120 10.99 4.57 5.17
N ILE A 121 9.86 4.80 4.50
CA ILE A 121 9.80 4.85 3.04
C ILE A 121 10.55 6.07 2.50
N LEU A 122 10.20 7.26 2.96
CA LEU A 122 10.86 8.49 2.50
C LEU A 122 12.36 8.53 2.84
N PRO A 123 12.83 8.14 4.04
CA PRO A 123 14.26 8.02 4.31
C PRO A 123 15.01 7.06 3.37
N LYS A 124 14.41 5.91 3.03
CA LYS A 124 15.02 4.95 2.09
C LYS A 124 15.06 5.47 0.66
N ILE A 125 14.05 6.21 0.22
CA ILE A 125 14.06 6.90 -1.06
C ILE A 125 15.13 8.01 -1.04
N ALA A 126 15.14 8.83 0.00
CA ALA A 126 16.11 9.94 0.13
C ALA A 126 17.57 9.46 0.22
N SER A 127 17.82 8.30 0.81
CA SER A 127 19.16 7.68 0.81
C SER A 127 19.57 7.13 -0.56
N GLY A 128 18.59 6.85 -1.45
CA GLY A 128 18.78 6.18 -2.73
C GLY A 128 18.81 4.65 -2.62
N GLU A 129 18.48 4.09 -1.45
CA GLU A 129 18.30 2.64 -1.27
C GLU A 129 17.14 2.14 -2.14
N TRP A 130 16.03 2.86 -2.13
CA TRP A 130 14.91 2.64 -3.06
C TRP A 130 14.82 3.80 -4.04
N LYS A 131 14.63 3.46 -5.32
CA LYS A 131 14.54 4.44 -6.41
C LYS A 131 13.13 4.65 -6.89
N LYS A 132 12.39 3.56 -7.03
CA LYS A 132 11.01 3.57 -7.49
C LYS A 132 10.14 2.79 -6.52
N VAL A 133 9.20 3.47 -5.92
CA VAL A 133 8.24 2.89 -4.97
C VAL A 133 6.82 3.17 -5.43
N LEU A 134 6.00 2.14 -5.51
CA LEU A 134 4.57 2.28 -5.63
C LEU A 134 3.96 2.19 -4.23
N PHE A 135 3.54 3.31 -3.68
CA PHE A 135 2.93 3.40 -2.37
C PHE A 135 1.40 3.40 -2.48
N VAL A 136 0.76 2.42 -1.85
CA VAL A 136 -0.68 2.12 -1.99
C VAL A 136 -1.33 2.06 -0.61
N PRO A 137 -1.55 3.19 0.06
CA PRO A 137 -2.29 3.23 1.31
C PRO A 137 -3.72 2.73 1.09
N THR A 138 -4.21 1.97 2.06
CA THR A 138 -5.51 1.31 2.05
C THR A 138 -6.43 1.89 3.10
N GLY A 139 -7.72 1.82 2.88
CA GLY A 139 -8.73 2.28 3.82
C GLY A 139 -10.03 1.47 3.73
N ALA A 140 -10.55 1.08 4.88
CA ALA A 140 -11.87 0.50 5.03
C ALA A 140 -12.90 1.58 5.39
N LEU A 141 -14.01 1.60 4.70
CA LEU A 141 -15.10 2.57 4.92
C LEU A 141 -16.07 2.01 5.99
N LEU A 142 -15.56 1.88 7.20
CA LEU A 142 -16.28 1.37 8.34
C LEU A 142 -16.88 2.51 9.17
N SER A 143 -18.18 2.44 9.46
CA SER A 143 -18.84 3.24 10.47
C SER A 143 -19.45 2.35 11.56
N GLN A 144 -19.51 2.85 12.78
CA GLN A 144 -20.16 2.15 13.89
C GLN A 144 -21.62 1.79 13.57
N VAL A 145 -22.33 2.69 12.91
CA VAL A 145 -23.74 2.50 12.54
C VAL A 145 -23.89 1.36 11.54
N SER A 146 -23.12 1.40 10.43
CA SER A 146 -23.18 0.34 9.40
C SER A 146 -22.75 -1.02 9.94
N ALA A 147 -21.74 -1.06 10.82
CA ALA A 147 -21.31 -2.31 11.46
C ALA A 147 -22.41 -2.89 12.35
N ASN A 148 -23.06 -2.06 13.18
CA ASN A 148 -24.14 -2.50 14.05
C ASN A 148 -25.40 -2.97 13.28
N GLU A 149 -25.60 -2.43 12.07
CA GLU A 149 -26.67 -2.84 11.15
C GLU A 149 -26.30 -4.07 10.30
N GLY A 150 -25.13 -4.65 10.49
CA GLY A 150 -24.66 -5.81 9.73
C GLY A 150 -24.44 -5.52 8.23
N ARG A 151 -24.17 -4.28 7.89
CA ARG A 151 -23.87 -3.89 6.51
C ARG A 151 -22.46 -4.32 6.11
N THR A 152 -22.22 -4.40 4.82
CA THR A 152 -20.91 -4.66 4.23
C THR A 152 -19.95 -3.48 4.46
N ILE A 153 -18.66 -3.76 4.42
CA ILE A 153 -17.57 -2.79 4.62
C ILE A 153 -16.89 -2.57 3.28
N PRO A 154 -17.24 -1.51 2.53
CA PRO A 154 -16.52 -1.14 1.33
C PRO A 154 -15.10 -0.67 1.66
N ALA A 155 -14.19 -0.79 0.71
CA ALA A 155 -12.83 -0.33 0.86
C ALA A 155 -12.36 0.49 -0.34
N ILE A 156 -11.29 1.25 -0.13
CA ILE A 156 -10.65 2.05 -1.17
C ILE A 156 -9.14 2.00 -0.98
N ALA A 157 -8.40 2.11 -2.07
CA ALA A 157 -6.97 2.35 -2.06
C ALA A 157 -6.63 3.35 -3.16
N HIS A 158 -5.62 4.17 -2.93
CA HIS A 158 -5.04 5.04 -3.93
C HIS A 158 -3.56 4.68 -4.10
N ALA A 159 -2.96 4.98 -5.25
CA ALA A 159 -1.55 4.71 -5.46
C ALA A 159 -0.79 5.98 -5.82
N VAL A 160 0.43 6.08 -5.29
CA VAL A 160 1.38 7.15 -5.60
C VAL A 160 2.70 6.51 -6.01
N TRP A 161 3.18 6.84 -7.21
CA TRP A 161 4.51 6.48 -7.64
C TRP A 161 5.51 7.52 -7.16
N LEU A 162 6.37 7.11 -6.23
CA LEU A 162 7.46 7.88 -5.68
C LEU A 162 8.77 7.47 -6.35
N GLU A 163 9.59 8.45 -6.71
CA GLU A 163 10.88 8.23 -7.34
C GLU A 163 11.97 9.07 -6.69
N SER A 164 13.12 8.44 -6.41
CA SER A 164 14.29 9.14 -5.88
C SER A 164 14.83 10.12 -6.92
N GLY A 165 15.14 11.33 -6.46
CA GLY A 165 15.85 12.32 -7.28
C GLY A 165 17.33 12.06 -7.45
N LYS A 166 17.91 11.06 -6.76
CA LYS A 166 19.33 10.71 -6.88
C LYS A 166 19.59 9.86 -8.12
N GLU A 167 20.41 10.36 -9.03
CA GLU A 167 20.98 9.54 -10.09
C GLU A 167 21.94 8.50 -9.51
N LYS A 168 22.06 7.34 -10.18
CA LYS A 168 23.14 6.38 -9.85
C LYS A 168 24.48 7.09 -10.08
N LYS A 169 25.24 7.27 -9.01
CA LYS A 169 26.67 7.51 -9.16
C LYS A 169 27.35 6.25 -9.66
#